data_623f18d30b96c117f5534d9f6ce042a7
#
_entry.id   623f18d30b96c117f5534d9f6ce042a7
#
_cell.length_a   1.000
_cell.length_b   1.000
_cell.length_c   1.000
_cell.angle_alpha   90.00
_cell.angle_beta   90.00
_cell.angle_gamma   90.00
#
_symmetry.space_group_name_H-M   'P 1'
#
loop_
_entity.id
_entity.type
_entity.pdbx_description
1 polymer ?
#
loop_
_entity_poly.entity_id
_entity_poly.type
_entity_poly.pdbx_seq_one_letter_code
_entity_poly.pdbx_strand_id
1 'polypeptide(L)'
;VDLSSVKMIKINAFKHFDGSEYSITDLRFARGEKARLAPWMEWDKSRFFPFVDRYGQFKHKDWPGKTHSDEDLRKAREKEEEYLRAHTGAGDWSRYGGWKNGPRFEATGHFRVQKVDGKWWMIDPDGYLFWSHGVVRVTTSTGITPLDGRKEYFEDLPGKGTKMGRFYETYDALLKPYYTVRGIRETYDYSSANAYRKYGEDYKNVFADLAHRRLRSWGLNTIANSSDKDICLMDRTVYTDRIEISSPIIEGTGGSWWKFMDPFNDGFAESVRSQLVARKRQLDDPWCLGYFVDNEIKWGDTEYLASCTIMAPATQKAKIAMVDWLKGRYQDIQRLNGAWKTSFSSWDALLENRNRVPAS
;
A
#
# COMPACT_ATOMS: atom_id res chain seq x y z
N VAL A 1 18.00 25.66 -5.56
CA VAL A 1 16.72 25.67 -6.29
C VAL A 1 16.49 27.05 -6.81
N ASP A 2 16.34 27.22 -8.11
CA ASP A 2 15.97 28.48 -8.72
C ASP A 2 14.48 28.76 -8.48
N LEU A 3 14.19 29.67 -7.54
CA LEU A 3 12.83 30.04 -7.20
C LEU A 3 12.17 30.96 -8.23
N SER A 4 12.94 31.52 -9.18
CA SER A 4 12.37 32.34 -10.25
C SER A 4 11.50 31.53 -11.22
N SER A 5 11.69 30.20 -11.23
CA SER A 5 10.94 29.25 -12.06
C SER A 5 9.71 28.64 -11.35
N VAL A 6 9.42 29.00 -10.10
CA VAL A 6 8.26 28.47 -9.39
C VAL A 6 6.99 29.10 -9.94
N LYS A 7 6.22 28.31 -10.67
CA LYS A 7 4.95 28.73 -11.29
C LYS A 7 3.74 28.49 -10.39
N MET A 8 3.86 27.57 -9.41
CA MET A 8 2.74 27.21 -8.55
C MET A 8 3.24 26.62 -7.24
N ILE A 9 2.61 27.02 -6.14
CA ILE A 9 2.64 26.30 -4.87
C ILE A 9 1.25 25.73 -4.67
N LYS A 10 1.17 24.38 -4.55
CA LYS A 10 -0.09 23.70 -4.31
C LYS A 10 -0.17 23.26 -2.85
N ILE A 11 -1.14 23.79 -2.12
CA ILE A 11 -1.49 23.37 -0.78
C ILE A 11 -2.75 22.53 -0.91
N ASN A 12 -2.68 21.24 -0.54
CA ASN A 12 -3.82 20.35 -0.57
C ASN A 12 -4.38 20.24 0.85
N ALA A 13 -5.60 20.72 1.05
CA ALA A 13 -6.39 20.45 2.24
C ALA A 13 -7.51 19.47 1.85
N PHE A 14 -7.58 18.36 2.55
CA PHE A 14 -8.66 17.39 2.36
C PHE A 14 -9.76 17.69 3.36
N LYS A 15 -10.97 17.89 2.87
CA LYS A 15 -12.15 18.05 3.72
C LYS A 15 -12.52 16.67 4.28
N HIS A 16 -12.10 16.38 5.50
CA HIS A 16 -12.40 15.11 6.16
C HIS A 16 -13.64 15.15 7.03
N PHE A 17 -13.94 16.31 7.63
CA PHE A 17 -15.10 16.50 8.50
C PHE A 17 -15.66 17.90 8.31
N ASP A 18 -16.98 18.04 8.42
CA ASP A 18 -17.62 19.35 8.46
C ASP A 18 -17.16 20.12 9.71
N GLY A 19 -16.78 21.38 9.52
CA GLY A 19 -16.28 22.24 10.59
C GLY A 19 -14.76 22.18 10.80
N SER A 20 -14.00 21.45 9.97
CA SER A 20 -12.54 21.52 10.02
C SER A 20 -12.03 22.86 9.51
N GLU A 21 -11.26 23.55 10.32
CA GLU A 21 -10.59 24.81 9.96
C GLU A 21 -9.08 24.56 9.82
N TYR A 22 -8.49 25.10 8.75
CA TYR A 22 -7.05 25.07 8.53
C TYR A 22 -6.54 26.51 8.50
N SER A 23 -5.61 26.82 9.39
CA SER A 23 -4.93 28.10 9.40
C SER A 23 -3.52 27.93 8.84
N ILE A 24 -3.19 28.70 7.82
CA ILE A 24 -1.83 28.79 7.28
C ILE A 24 -1.33 30.19 7.60
N THR A 25 -0.38 30.27 8.52
CA THR A 25 0.25 31.52 8.90
C THR A 25 1.68 31.55 8.37
N ASP A 26 2.14 32.77 8.03
CA ASP A 26 3.54 33.00 7.67
C ASP A 26 4.06 32.23 6.45
N LEU A 27 3.20 31.99 5.45
CA LEU A 27 3.62 31.48 4.15
C LEU A 27 4.38 32.56 3.39
N ARG A 28 5.71 32.43 3.30
CA ARG A 28 6.56 33.40 2.62
C ARG A 28 7.77 32.74 1.98
N PHE A 29 8.25 33.34 0.90
CA PHE A 29 9.58 33.04 0.38
C PHE A 29 10.62 33.80 1.20
N ALA A 30 11.60 33.10 1.74
CA ALA A 30 12.75 33.72 2.39
C ALA A 30 13.90 33.85 1.38
N ARG A 31 14.55 35.01 1.33
CA ARG A 31 15.72 35.32 0.49
C ARG A 31 16.87 35.82 1.36
N GLY A 32 18.10 35.47 0.95
CA GLY A 32 19.32 35.95 1.62
C GLY A 32 19.47 35.41 3.03
N GLU A 33 19.95 36.25 3.94
CA GLU A 33 20.31 35.90 5.32
C GLU A 33 19.17 35.31 6.16
N LYS A 34 17.89 35.49 5.72
CA LYS A 34 16.73 34.93 6.41
C LYS A 34 16.39 33.50 6.01
N ALA A 35 16.95 33.01 4.91
CA ALA A 35 16.76 31.65 4.47
C ALA A 35 17.72 30.73 5.23
N ARG A 36 17.21 29.96 6.20
CA ARG A 36 18.01 28.90 6.84
C ARG A 36 18.10 27.70 5.92
N LEU A 37 19.01 27.76 4.98
CA LEU A 37 19.33 26.62 4.13
C LEU A 37 20.11 25.60 4.96
N ALA A 38 19.89 24.31 4.69
CA ALA A 38 20.74 23.28 5.25
C ALA A 38 22.18 23.47 4.69
N PRO A 39 23.24 23.34 5.49
CA PRO A 39 24.61 23.65 5.07
C PRO A 39 25.01 22.96 3.76
N TRP A 40 24.55 21.73 3.54
CA TRP A 40 24.87 20.95 2.34
C TRP A 40 24.19 21.43 1.06
N MET A 41 23.22 22.34 1.13
CA MET A 41 22.58 22.91 -0.08
C MET A 41 23.48 23.90 -0.83
N GLU A 42 24.54 24.36 -0.17
CA GLU A 42 25.53 25.28 -0.75
C GLU A 42 26.83 24.56 -1.15
N TRP A 43 26.92 23.25 -0.93
CA TRP A 43 28.09 22.48 -1.26
C TRP A 43 28.15 22.13 -2.74
N ASP A 44 29.36 22.11 -3.29
CA ASP A 44 29.62 21.54 -4.61
C ASP A 44 29.44 20.00 -4.60
N LYS A 45 29.42 19.42 -5.79
CA LYS A 45 29.22 17.97 -5.94
C LYS A 45 30.30 17.16 -5.20
N SER A 46 31.54 17.59 -5.24
CA SER A 46 32.67 16.87 -4.67
C SER A 46 32.59 16.78 -3.15
N ARG A 47 32.01 17.79 -2.53
CA ARG A 47 31.76 17.82 -1.07
C ARG A 47 30.45 17.11 -0.71
N PHE A 48 29.43 17.18 -1.55
CA PHE A 48 28.13 16.59 -1.26
C PHE A 48 28.10 15.07 -1.46
N PHE A 49 28.74 14.57 -2.53
CA PHE A 49 28.81 13.15 -2.81
C PHE A 49 30.06 12.51 -2.20
N PRO A 50 29.95 11.30 -1.65
CA PRO A 50 28.73 10.50 -1.42
C PRO A 50 27.92 11.03 -0.24
N PHE A 51 26.58 10.93 -0.32
CA PHE A 51 25.69 11.38 0.74
C PHE A 51 24.90 10.24 1.42
N VAL A 52 25.04 9.01 0.96
CA VAL A 52 24.47 7.81 1.58
C VAL A 52 25.59 7.01 2.22
N ASP A 53 25.50 6.74 3.52
CA ASP A 53 26.48 5.96 4.26
C ASP A 53 26.32 4.44 4.04
N ARG A 54 27.21 3.64 4.65
CA ARG A 54 27.18 2.16 4.55
C ARG A 54 25.92 1.50 5.11
N TYR A 55 25.10 2.22 5.86
CA TYR A 55 23.82 1.75 6.42
C TYR A 55 22.60 2.23 5.62
N GLY A 56 22.82 2.96 4.52
CA GLY A 56 21.75 3.53 3.71
C GLY A 56 21.15 4.81 4.29
N GLN A 57 21.84 5.48 5.19
CA GLN A 57 21.40 6.70 5.87
C GLN A 57 22.04 7.95 5.25
N PHE A 58 21.35 9.10 5.39
CA PHE A 58 21.93 10.37 4.97
C PHE A 58 23.18 10.72 5.82
N LYS A 59 24.33 10.88 5.16
CA LYS A 59 25.64 10.99 5.80
C LYS A 59 25.86 12.32 6.53
N HIS A 60 25.40 13.43 5.95
CA HIS A 60 25.77 14.78 6.35
C HIS A 60 24.95 15.37 7.50
N LYS A 61 24.08 14.59 8.10
CA LYS A 61 23.30 15.00 9.27
C LYS A 61 23.26 13.88 10.29
N ASP A 62 23.32 14.24 11.54
CA ASP A 62 23.11 13.35 12.66
C ASP A 62 21.71 13.53 13.26
N TRP A 63 21.19 12.47 13.91
CA TRP A 63 19.92 12.48 14.63
C TRP A 63 19.92 11.39 15.71
N PRO A 64 19.07 11.51 16.76
CA PRO A 64 18.95 10.47 17.77
C PRO A 64 18.58 9.12 17.15
N GLY A 65 19.38 8.08 17.40
CA GLY A 65 19.18 6.74 16.87
C GLY A 65 19.79 6.46 15.48
N LYS A 66 20.54 7.40 14.91
CA LYS A 66 21.36 7.12 13.72
C LYS A 66 22.38 6.02 14.04
N THR A 67 22.53 5.07 13.13
CA THR A 67 23.52 3.99 13.23
C THR A 67 24.87 4.47 12.73
N HIS A 68 25.91 4.41 13.56
CA HIS A 68 27.29 4.77 13.20
C HIS A 68 28.20 3.55 13.09
N SER A 69 27.82 2.44 13.75
CA SER A 69 28.63 1.22 13.81
C SER A 69 27.77 -0.05 13.89
N ASP A 70 28.36 -1.19 13.56
CA ASP A 70 27.71 -2.49 13.76
C ASP A 70 27.48 -2.77 15.27
N GLU A 71 28.27 -2.13 16.16
CA GLU A 71 28.06 -2.17 17.60
C GLU A 71 26.75 -1.47 18.00
N ASP A 72 26.40 -0.36 17.36
CA ASP A 72 25.11 0.32 17.62
C ASP A 72 23.92 -0.59 17.27
N LEU A 73 24.03 -1.36 16.19
CA LEU A 73 23.02 -2.35 15.83
C LEU A 73 22.90 -3.47 16.88
N ARG A 74 24.02 -3.95 17.43
CA ARG A 74 24.01 -4.96 18.49
C ARG A 74 23.37 -4.41 19.77
N LYS A 75 23.76 -3.22 20.20
CA LYS A 75 23.15 -2.54 21.36
C LYS A 75 21.66 -2.27 21.15
N ALA A 76 21.26 -1.89 19.94
CA ALA A 76 19.86 -1.71 19.60
C ALA A 76 19.06 -3.02 19.68
N ARG A 77 19.67 -4.16 19.32
CA ARG A 77 19.08 -5.49 19.50
C ARG A 77 18.85 -5.83 20.98
N GLU A 78 19.85 -5.61 21.81
CA GLU A 78 19.75 -5.89 23.26
C GLU A 78 18.66 -5.06 23.93
N LYS A 79 18.64 -3.75 23.66
CA LYS A 79 17.58 -2.84 24.16
C LYS A 79 16.20 -3.23 23.69
N GLU A 80 16.08 -3.67 22.45
CA GLU A 80 14.81 -4.12 21.89
C GLU A 80 14.31 -5.40 22.57
N GLU A 81 15.18 -6.36 22.83
CA GLU A 81 14.85 -7.58 23.55
C GLU A 81 14.40 -7.31 24.99
N GLU A 82 15.07 -6.38 25.66
CA GLU A 82 14.68 -5.93 27.00
C GLU A 82 13.31 -5.26 26.99
N TYR A 83 13.10 -4.32 26.03
CA TYR A 83 11.83 -3.64 25.86
C TYR A 83 10.68 -4.62 25.62
N LEU A 84 10.83 -5.55 24.69
CA LEU A 84 9.77 -6.50 24.32
C LEU A 84 9.47 -7.53 25.43
N ARG A 85 10.43 -7.82 26.30
CA ARG A 85 10.20 -8.63 27.52
C ARG A 85 9.33 -7.88 28.54
N ALA A 86 9.55 -6.57 28.68
CA ALA A 86 8.78 -5.73 29.60
C ALA A 86 7.41 -5.33 29.04
N HIS A 87 7.22 -5.30 27.71
CA HIS A 87 6.01 -4.80 27.05
C HIS A 87 5.41 -5.88 26.14
N THR A 88 4.69 -6.81 26.76
CA THR A 88 4.10 -7.98 26.07
C THR A 88 2.78 -7.69 25.36
N GLY A 89 2.28 -6.45 25.43
CA GLY A 89 1.02 -6.02 24.82
C GLY A 89 -0.20 -6.15 25.73
N ALA A 90 -1.38 -5.93 25.18
CA ALA A 90 -2.65 -5.95 25.92
C ALA A 90 -2.96 -7.33 26.49
N GLY A 91 -3.28 -7.37 27.79
CA GLY A 91 -3.63 -8.60 28.51
C GLY A 91 -5.05 -9.09 28.26
N ASP A 92 -5.94 -8.22 27.75
CA ASP A 92 -7.34 -8.48 27.45
C ASP A 92 -7.62 -8.87 26.01
N TRP A 93 -6.59 -9.22 25.25
CA TRP A 93 -6.73 -9.74 23.89
C TRP A 93 -6.96 -11.25 23.87
N SER A 94 -7.90 -11.68 23.02
CA SER A 94 -7.98 -13.07 22.58
C SER A 94 -6.71 -13.50 21.84
N ARG A 95 -6.58 -14.76 21.48
CA ARG A 95 -5.42 -15.22 20.69
C ARG A 95 -5.32 -14.50 19.33
N TYR A 96 -6.45 -14.11 18.76
CA TYR A 96 -6.52 -13.35 17.49
C TYR A 96 -6.43 -11.82 17.68
N GLY A 97 -6.37 -11.33 18.90
CA GLY A 97 -6.36 -9.90 19.20
C GLY A 97 -7.74 -9.26 19.30
N GLY A 98 -8.80 -10.06 19.44
CA GLY A 98 -10.14 -9.59 19.75
C GLY A 98 -10.29 -9.19 21.21
N TRP A 99 -11.32 -8.42 21.54
CA TRP A 99 -11.58 -7.91 22.89
C TRP A 99 -12.13 -9.00 23.82
N LYS A 100 -11.25 -9.64 24.59
CA LYS A 100 -11.55 -10.78 25.45
C LYS A 100 -12.53 -10.46 26.58
N ASN A 101 -12.53 -9.23 27.08
CA ASN A 101 -13.40 -8.77 28.16
C ASN A 101 -14.73 -8.20 27.65
N GLY A 102 -14.96 -8.16 26.34
CA GLY A 102 -16.20 -7.74 25.72
C GLY A 102 -17.23 -8.86 25.57
N PRO A 103 -18.37 -8.58 24.92
CA PRO A 103 -19.36 -9.58 24.63
C PRO A 103 -18.78 -10.69 23.74
N ARG A 104 -19.19 -11.92 24.00
CA ARG A 104 -18.78 -13.09 23.23
C ARG A 104 -19.95 -13.63 22.43
N PHE A 105 -19.69 -13.93 21.16
CA PHE A 105 -20.63 -14.49 20.20
C PHE A 105 -20.26 -15.94 19.85
N GLU A 106 -21.04 -16.58 19.00
CA GLU A 106 -20.75 -17.92 18.50
C GLU A 106 -19.38 -17.94 17.81
N ALA A 107 -18.54 -18.91 18.18
CA ALA A 107 -17.27 -19.18 17.53
C ALA A 107 -17.51 -19.95 16.23
N THR A 108 -17.11 -19.40 15.08
CA THR A 108 -17.30 -20.02 13.76
C THR A 108 -16.02 -20.56 13.15
N GLY A 109 -14.89 -20.35 13.80
CA GLY A 109 -13.58 -20.75 13.27
C GLY A 109 -13.01 -19.81 12.19
N HIS A 110 -13.77 -18.80 11.77
CA HIS A 110 -13.35 -17.80 10.77
C HIS A 110 -13.83 -16.41 11.18
N PHE A 111 -13.17 -15.38 10.62
CA PHE A 111 -13.62 -14.00 10.77
C PHE A 111 -14.94 -13.79 10.05
N ARG A 112 -15.82 -13.01 10.66
CA ARG A 112 -17.08 -12.58 10.05
C ARG A 112 -17.45 -11.17 10.49
N VAL A 113 -18.40 -10.57 9.81
CA VAL A 113 -18.98 -9.28 10.20
C VAL A 113 -20.37 -9.47 10.78
N GLN A 114 -20.69 -8.72 11.81
CA GLN A 114 -21.98 -8.77 12.49
C GLN A 114 -22.36 -7.38 12.98
N LYS A 115 -23.67 -7.08 12.95
CA LYS A 115 -24.19 -5.86 13.54
C LYS A 115 -24.47 -6.07 15.03
N VAL A 116 -23.82 -5.27 15.87
CA VAL A 116 -23.96 -5.31 17.33
C VAL A 116 -24.31 -3.90 17.80
N ASP A 117 -25.43 -3.75 18.51
CA ASP A 117 -25.94 -2.46 18.98
C ASP A 117 -26.00 -1.37 17.89
N GLY A 118 -26.45 -1.77 16.70
CA GLY A 118 -26.61 -0.87 15.55
C GLY A 118 -25.31 -0.56 14.77
N LYS A 119 -24.14 -1.02 15.20
CA LYS A 119 -22.83 -0.81 14.56
C LYS A 119 -22.29 -2.10 13.97
N TRP A 120 -21.60 -2.01 12.83
CA TRP A 120 -20.89 -3.13 12.24
C TRP A 120 -19.56 -3.39 12.95
N TRP A 121 -19.36 -4.66 13.30
CA TRP A 121 -18.13 -5.16 13.92
C TRP A 121 -17.60 -6.36 13.17
N MET A 122 -16.30 -6.57 13.24
CA MET A 122 -15.72 -7.89 12.98
C MET A 122 -15.83 -8.74 14.23
N ILE A 123 -16.05 -10.03 14.04
CA ILE A 123 -16.02 -11.05 15.08
C ILE A 123 -14.88 -12.00 14.73
N ASP A 124 -13.98 -12.24 15.68
CA ASP A 124 -12.87 -13.15 15.48
C ASP A 124 -13.32 -14.64 15.47
N PRO A 125 -12.47 -15.58 15.06
CA PRO A 125 -12.82 -17.00 15.00
C PRO A 125 -13.32 -17.61 16.31
N ASP A 126 -12.89 -17.07 17.45
CA ASP A 126 -13.30 -17.52 18.78
C ASP A 126 -14.56 -16.81 19.30
N GLY A 127 -15.13 -15.88 18.55
CA GLY A 127 -16.38 -15.19 18.88
C GLY A 127 -16.22 -13.86 19.61
N TYR A 128 -15.03 -13.28 19.69
CA TYR A 128 -14.81 -11.96 20.30
C TYR A 128 -14.94 -10.82 19.31
N LEU A 129 -15.39 -9.65 19.77
CA LEU A 129 -15.35 -8.42 19.00
C LEU A 129 -13.91 -8.11 18.60
N PHE A 130 -13.72 -7.82 17.33
CA PHE A 130 -12.41 -7.56 16.74
C PHE A 130 -12.39 -6.21 16.04
N TRP A 131 -11.40 -5.39 16.40
CA TRP A 131 -11.07 -4.15 15.72
C TRP A 131 -9.71 -4.31 15.05
N SER A 132 -9.68 -4.37 13.72
CA SER A 132 -8.44 -4.53 12.97
C SER A 132 -7.61 -3.25 13.04
N HIS A 133 -6.45 -3.36 13.66
CA HIS A 133 -5.47 -2.29 13.79
C HIS A 133 -4.08 -2.84 13.49
N GLY A 134 -3.46 -2.38 12.41
CA GLY A 134 -2.23 -3.00 11.96
C GLY A 134 -1.41 -2.19 10.96
N VAL A 135 -0.46 -2.86 10.34
CA VAL A 135 0.50 -2.27 9.41
C VAL A 135 0.66 -3.10 8.15
N VAL A 136 1.04 -2.45 7.07
CA VAL A 136 1.45 -3.06 5.80
C VAL A 136 2.97 -3.27 5.75
N ARG A 137 3.44 -4.07 4.81
CA ARG A 137 4.88 -4.24 4.50
C ARG A 137 5.70 -4.73 5.69
N VAL A 138 5.21 -5.71 6.43
CA VAL A 138 5.99 -6.42 7.45
C VAL A 138 6.96 -7.36 6.73
N THR A 139 8.16 -6.88 6.49
CA THR A 139 9.21 -7.56 5.71
C THR A 139 10.59 -6.98 6.07
N THR A 140 11.65 -7.74 5.85
CA THR A 140 13.02 -7.23 5.95
C THR A 140 13.43 -6.37 4.75
N SER A 141 12.71 -6.50 3.62
CA SER A 141 13.10 -5.94 2.33
C SER A 141 12.29 -4.67 2.00
N THR A 142 12.53 -3.58 2.74
CA THR A 142 11.87 -2.28 2.55
C THR A 142 12.79 -1.19 2.01
N GLY A 143 14.10 -1.37 2.11
CA GLY A 143 15.13 -0.39 1.74
C GLY A 143 15.85 -0.71 0.43
N ILE A 144 15.15 -1.25 -0.56
CA ILE A 144 15.71 -1.55 -1.88
C ILE A 144 15.98 -0.24 -2.63
N THR A 145 17.24 -0.05 -3.00
CA THR A 145 17.72 1.21 -3.58
C THR A 145 18.30 0.95 -4.97
N PRO A 146 17.83 1.65 -6.03
CA PRO A 146 18.40 1.58 -7.38
C PRO A 146 19.81 2.16 -7.44
N LEU A 147 20.72 1.50 -8.17
CA LEU A 147 22.14 1.85 -8.23
C LEU A 147 22.60 2.37 -9.61
N ASP A 148 21.96 1.95 -10.71
CA ASP A 148 22.39 2.35 -12.04
C ASP A 148 22.37 3.87 -12.21
N GLY A 149 23.52 4.43 -12.64
CA GLY A 149 23.71 5.87 -12.78
C GLY A 149 23.76 6.66 -11.48
N ARG A 150 23.91 5.98 -10.32
CA ARG A 150 23.85 6.60 -8.99
C ARG A 150 24.95 6.11 -8.03
N LYS A 151 25.93 5.36 -8.51
CA LYS A 151 26.95 4.75 -7.64
C LYS A 151 27.74 5.77 -6.83
N GLU A 152 27.94 6.97 -7.37
CA GLU A 152 28.59 8.07 -6.66
C GLU A 152 27.82 8.60 -5.45
N TYR A 153 26.55 8.24 -5.29
CA TYR A 153 25.74 8.65 -4.13
C TYR A 153 26.12 7.92 -2.86
N PHE A 154 26.72 6.73 -2.99
CA PHE A 154 26.94 5.78 -1.91
C PHE A 154 28.43 5.78 -1.48
N GLU A 155 28.64 5.89 -0.17
CA GLU A 155 30.00 5.89 0.40
C GLU A 155 30.66 4.51 0.31
N ASP A 156 29.89 3.46 0.59
CA ASP A 156 30.39 2.08 0.65
C ASP A 156 29.32 1.11 0.08
N LEU A 157 29.55 0.70 -1.16
CA LEU A 157 28.81 -0.42 -1.76
C LEU A 157 29.69 -1.67 -1.67
N PRO A 158 29.27 -2.70 -0.93
CA PRO A 158 30.09 -3.89 -0.71
C PRO A 158 30.36 -4.64 -2.02
N GLY A 159 31.53 -5.28 -2.13
CA GLY A 159 31.83 -6.14 -3.27
C GLY A 159 30.85 -7.30 -3.39
N LYS A 160 30.39 -7.61 -4.62
CA LYS A 160 29.41 -8.68 -4.88
C LYS A 160 29.85 -10.07 -4.37
N GLY A 161 31.14 -10.34 -4.30
CA GLY A 161 31.70 -11.60 -3.78
C GLY A 161 31.78 -11.68 -2.24
N THR A 162 31.40 -10.63 -1.53
CA THR A 162 31.41 -10.59 -0.05
C THR A 162 30.10 -11.12 0.52
N LYS A 163 30.07 -11.38 1.84
CA LYS A 163 28.82 -11.74 2.54
C LYS A 163 27.72 -10.69 2.36
N MET A 164 28.10 -9.42 2.30
CA MET A 164 27.17 -8.31 2.10
C MET A 164 26.74 -8.15 0.63
N GLY A 165 27.48 -8.74 -0.30
CA GLY A 165 27.15 -8.76 -1.72
C GLY A 165 25.87 -9.54 -2.05
N ARG A 166 25.37 -10.40 -1.14
CA ARG A 166 24.12 -11.14 -1.29
C ARG A 166 22.87 -10.25 -1.36
N PHE A 167 22.97 -8.99 -0.95
CA PHE A 167 21.88 -8.02 -0.94
C PHE A 167 21.79 -7.16 -2.22
N TYR A 168 22.66 -7.43 -3.21
CA TYR A 168 22.45 -6.95 -4.57
C TYR A 168 21.38 -7.79 -5.24
N GLU A 169 20.41 -7.14 -5.83
CA GLU A 169 19.29 -7.79 -6.52
C GLU A 169 18.98 -7.13 -7.86
N THR A 170 18.39 -7.92 -8.75
CA THR A 170 17.70 -7.44 -9.94
C THR A 170 16.20 -7.62 -9.67
N TYR A 171 15.53 -6.58 -9.20
CA TYR A 171 14.15 -6.69 -8.74
C TYR A 171 13.18 -6.04 -9.73
N ASP A 172 12.86 -6.77 -10.80
CA ASP A 172 12.03 -6.29 -11.91
C ASP A 172 10.65 -5.77 -11.45
N ALA A 173 9.99 -6.46 -10.53
CA ALA A 173 8.63 -6.12 -10.11
C ALA A 173 8.57 -4.76 -9.39
N LEU A 174 9.58 -4.45 -8.55
CA LEU A 174 9.62 -3.16 -7.84
C LEU A 174 10.06 -2.02 -8.78
N LEU A 175 10.83 -2.34 -9.81
CA LEU A 175 11.37 -1.36 -10.75
C LEU A 175 10.40 -0.99 -11.86
N LYS A 176 9.40 -1.83 -12.14
CA LYS A 176 8.31 -1.53 -13.07
C LYS A 176 7.21 -0.70 -12.36
N PRO A 177 6.59 0.27 -13.04
CA PRO A 177 6.93 0.76 -14.38
C PRO A 177 8.01 1.86 -14.40
N TYR A 178 8.49 2.32 -13.21
CA TYR A 178 9.22 3.58 -13.09
C TYR A 178 10.69 3.52 -13.48
N TYR A 179 11.38 2.44 -13.12
CA TYR A 179 12.83 2.36 -13.24
C TYR A 179 13.29 1.53 -14.43
N THR A 180 12.61 0.45 -14.77
CA THR A 180 13.01 -0.43 -15.89
C THR A 180 13.03 0.32 -17.23
N VAL A 181 12.04 1.20 -17.46
CA VAL A 181 11.98 2.07 -18.65
C VAL A 181 13.13 3.07 -18.73
N ARG A 182 13.84 3.31 -17.63
CA ARG A 182 15.01 4.19 -17.54
C ARG A 182 16.34 3.42 -17.54
N GLY A 183 16.30 2.11 -17.81
CA GLY A 183 17.47 1.25 -17.80
C GLY A 183 18.04 0.91 -16.44
N ILE A 184 17.35 1.25 -15.36
CA ILE A 184 17.77 0.93 -13.98
C ILE A 184 17.36 -0.50 -13.66
N ARG A 185 18.34 -1.35 -13.34
CA ARG A 185 18.13 -2.78 -13.10
C ARG A 185 18.84 -3.30 -11.86
N GLU A 186 19.96 -2.71 -11.47
CA GLU A 186 20.72 -3.11 -10.30
C GLU A 186 20.21 -2.38 -9.05
N THR A 187 19.98 -3.12 -7.98
CA THR A 187 19.54 -2.58 -6.69
C THR A 187 20.40 -3.14 -5.56
N TYR A 188 20.39 -2.45 -4.42
CA TYR A 188 20.95 -2.95 -3.15
C TYR A 188 19.89 -2.80 -2.04
N ASP A 189 19.65 -3.87 -1.27
CA ASP A 189 18.69 -3.88 -0.17
C ASP A 189 19.36 -3.55 1.14
N TYR A 190 19.38 -2.27 1.50
CA TYR A 190 19.97 -1.79 2.76
C TYR A 190 19.22 -2.29 3.99
N SER A 191 17.90 -2.48 3.92
CA SER A 191 17.13 -2.92 5.09
C SER A 191 17.44 -4.37 5.45
N SER A 192 17.47 -5.27 4.48
CA SER A 192 17.88 -6.66 4.69
C SER A 192 19.37 -6.76 5.10
N ALA A 193 20.23 -5.93 4.50
CA ALA A 193 21.63 -5.85 4.86
C ALA A 193 21.83 -5.42 6.34
N ASN A 194 21.08 -4.43 6.80
CA ASN A 194 21.13 -3.98 8.19
C ASN A 194 20.49 -4.99 9.15
N ALA A 195 19.40 -5.66 8.74
CA ALA A 195 18.86 -6.78 9.51
C ALA A 195 19.89 -7.90 9.68
N TYR A 196 20.62 -8.24 8.61
CA TYR A 196 21.74 -9.20 8.69
C TYR A 196 22.85 -8.74 9.64
N ARG A 197 23.29 -7.47 9.57
CA ARG A 197 24.29 -6.92 10.51
C ARG A 197 23.80 -7.00 11.96
N LYS A 198 22.52 -6.75 12.18
CA LYS A 198 21.89 -6.72 13.51
C LYS A 198 21.66 -8.12 14.09
N TYR A 199 21.21 -9.07 13.26
CA TYR A 199 20.70 -10.37 13.72
C TYR A 199 21.53 -11.58 13.28
N GLY A 200 22.47 -11.41 12.33
CA GLY A 200 23.32 -12.48 11.80
C GLY A 200 22.68 -13.29 10.69
N GLU A 201 23.19 -14.49 10.43
CA GLU A 201 22.76 -15.35 9.31
C GLU A 201 21.27 -15.71 9.38
N ASP A 202 20.72 -15.86 10.58
CA ASP A 202 19.32 -16.21 10.81
C ASP A 202 18.37 -14.99 10.87
N TYR A 203 18.81 -13.85 10.32
CA TYR A 203 18.09 -12.57 10.44
C TYR A 203 16.63 -12.61 10.03
N LYS A 204 16.24 -13.45 9.05
CA LYS A 204 14.86 -13.56 8.58
C LYS A 204 13.95 -14.17 9.65
N ASN A 205 14.37 -15.28 10.26
CA ASN A 205 13.59 -15.92 11.32
C ASN A 205 13.54 -15.06 12.58
N VAL A 206 14.67 -14.45 12.95
CA VAL A 206 14.73 -13.50 14.09
C VAL A 206 13.81 -12.33 13.84
N PHE A 207 13.83 -11.72 12.64
CA PHE A 207 12.93 -10.63 12.29
C PHE A 207 11.46 -11.06 12.33
N ALA A 208 11.13 -12.25 11.81
CA ALA A 208 9.78 -12.77 11.81
C ALA A 208 9.23 -12.92 13.24
N ASP A 209 10.01 -13.51 14.16
CA ASP A 209 9.64 -13.56 15.58
C ASP A 209 9.43 -12.17 16.18
N LEU A 210 10.41 -11.29 15.99
CA LEU A 210 10.34 -9.92 16.49
C LEU A 210 9.18 -9.12 15.91
N ALA A 211 8.81 -9.33 14.65
CA ALA A 211 7.69 -8.65 14.02
C ALA A 211 6.39 -8.89 14.78
N HIS A 212 6.06 -10.13 15.11
CA HIS A 212 4.87 -10.47 15.90
C HIS A 212 4.91 -9.87 17.32
N ARG A 213 6.06 -9.96 17.98
CA ARG A 213 6.25 -9.40 19.33
C ARG A 213 6.14 -7.89 19.35
N ARG A 214 6.72 -7.20 18.38
CA ARG A 214 6.61 -5.74 18.18
C ARG A 214 5.16 -5.32 17.99
N LEU A 215 4.48 -5.94 17.03
CA LEU A 215 3.08 -5.61 16.74
C LEU A 215 2.23 -5.72 18.01
N ARG A 216 2.31 -6.84 18.70
CA ARG A 216 1.58 -7.03 19.94
C ARG A 216 1.94 -6.00 21.02
N SER A 217 3.23 -5.73 21.20
CA SER A 217 3.74 -4.73 22.15
C SER A 217 3.22 -3.31 21.86
N TRP A 218 3.05 -2.99 20.58
CA TRP A 218 2.56 -1.68 20.12
C TRP A 218 1.03 -1.58 20.03
N GLY A 219 0.30 -2.62 20.45
CA GLY A 219 -1.16 -2.64 20.36
C GLY A 219 -1.68 -2.86 18.94
N LEU A 220 -0.90 -3.49 18.06
CA LEU A 220 -1.27 -3.81 16.68
C LEU A 220 -1.58 -5.30 16.56
N ASN A 221 -2.71 -5.63 15.95
CA ASN A 221 -3.20 -7.02 15.86
C ASN A 221 -3.34 -7.55 14.43
N THR A 222 -2.96 -6.77 13.42
CA THR A 222 -3.14 -7.17 12.02
C THR A 222 -1.89 -6.88 11.19
N ILE A 223 -1.44 -7.89 10.43
CA ILE A 223 -0.44 -7.76 9.37
C ILE A 223 -1.20 -7.63 8.05
N ALA A 224 -0.97 -6.54 7.32
CA ALA A 224 -1.71 -6.27 6.10
C ALA A 224 -0.83 -6.34 4.85
N ASN A 225 -1.37 -5.92 3.72
CA ASN A 225 -0.83 -6.05 2.37
C ASN A 225 0.67 -5.87 2.22
N SER A 226 1.26 -6.58 1.26
CA SER A 226 2.67 -6.50 0.88
C SER A 226 3.64 -6.93 2.00
N SER A 227 3.18 -7.72 2.94
CA SER A 227 3.98 -8.36 3.98
C SER A 227 4.48 -9.73 3.52
N ASP A 228 5.55 -10.22 4.14
CA ASP A 228 6.10 -11.53 3.82
C ASP A 228 5.11 -12.65 4.22
N LYS A 229 4.80 -13.53 3.28
CA LYS A 229 3.88 -14.65 3.52
C LYS A 229 4.35 -15.58 4.64
N ASP A 230 5.64 -15.83 4.72
CA ASP A 230 6.21 -16.70 5.75
C ASP A 230 5.94 -16.13 7.16
N ILE A 231 5.95 -14.81 7.32
CA ILE A 231 5.58 -14.13 8.57
C ILE A 231 4.07 -14.26 8.82
N CYS A 232 3.24 -13.99 7.81
CA CYS A 232 1.79 -14.07 7.93
C CYS A 232 1.31 -15.48 8.36
N LEU A 233 1.96 -16.53 7.85
CA LEU A 233 1.57 -17.94 8.05
C LEU A 233 2.19 -18.58 9.30
N MET A 234 2.63 -17.80 10.28
CA MET A 234 3.18 -18.29 11.55
C MET A 234 2.11 -18.55 12.64
N ASP A 235 0.84 -18.33 12.36
CA ASP A 235 -0.27 -18.52 13.30
C ASP A 235 -0.11 -17.70 14.60
N ARG A 236 0.35 -16.46 14.49
CA ARG A 236 0.67 -15.59 15.64
C ARG A 236 0.01 -14.22 15.61
N THR A 237 -0.25 -13.68 14.44
CA THR A 237 -0.92 -12.39 14.24
C THR A 237 -1.85 -12.52 13.05
N VAL A 238 -3.05 -12.01 13.19
CA VAL A 238 -4.04 -11.96 12.11
C VAL A 238 -3.47 -11.23 10.91
N TYR A 239 -3.79 -11.70 9.71
CA TYR A 239 -3.27 -11.09 8.49
C TYR A 239 -4.34 -10.97 7.39
N THR A 240 -4.07 -10.11 6.44
CA THR A 240 -4.82 -10.03 5.18
C THR A 240 -3.94 -10.54 4.03
N ASP A 241 -4.55 -11.23 3.07
CA ASP A 241 -3.89 -11.59 1.80
C ASP A 241 -4.40 -10.70 0.66
N ARG A 242 -3.80 -10.78 -0.52
CA ARG A 242 -4.18 -10.03 -1.71
C ARG A 242 -4.30 -10.96 -2.91
N ILE A 243 -5.37 -10.79 -3.68
CA ILE A 243 -5.53 -11.38 -5.00
C ILE A 243 -5.45 -10.30 -6.07
N GLU A 244 -4.80 -10.60 -7.17
CA GLU A 244 -4.61 -9.68 -8.30
C GLU A 244 -5.40 -10.21 -9.49
N ILE A 245 -6.35 -9.41 -9.97
CA ILE A 245 -7.24 -9.83 -11.04
C ILE A 245 -6.55 -9.64 -12.40
N SER A 246 -6.57 -10.69 -13.21
CA SER A 246 -6.18 -10.66 -14.61
C SER A 246 -7.42 -10.88 -15.47
N SER A 247 -7.97 -9.79 -16.02
CA SER A 247 -9.17 -9.78 -16.83
C SER A 247 -9.10 -8.61 -17.81
N PRO A 248 -9.89 -8.61 -18.90
CA PRO A 248 -10.06 -7.43 -19.72
C PRO A 248 -10.46 -6.19 -18.90
N ILE A 249 -9.86 -5.07 -19.24
CA ILE A 249 -10.15 -3.78 -18.59
C ILE A 249 -11.40 -3.12 -19.19
N ILE A 250 -12.03 -2.23 -18.43
CA ILE A 250 -12.97 -1.28 -18.99
C ILE A 250 -12.18 -0.31 -19.86
N GLU A 251 -12.46 -0.27 -21.16
CA GLU A 251 -11.77 0.58 -22.13
C GLU A 251 -11.84 2.06 -21.69
N GLY A 252 -10.75 2.79 -21.91
CA GLY A 252 -10.63 4.18 -21.47
C GLY A 252 -10.24 4.35 -20.00
N THR A 253 -10.33 3.30 -19.17
CA THR A 253 -9.75 3.37 -17.83
C THR A 253 -8.23 3.35 -17.96
N GLY A 254 -7.61 4.47 -17.67
CA GLY A 254 -6.16 4.64 -17.78
C GLY A 254 -5.56 5.04 -16.45
N GLY A 255 -4.28 4.83 -16.33
CA GLY A 255 -3.50 5.27 -15.18
C GLY A 255 -2.08 4.75 -15.28
N SER A 256 -1.16 5.42 -14.61
CA SER A 256 0.22 4.98 -14.48
C SER A 256 0.36 3.75 -13.58
N TRP A 257 -0.68 3.44 -12.83
CA TRP A 257 -0.69 2.35 -11.86
C TRP A 257 -1.64 1.22 -12.29
N TRP A 258 -2.73 0.95 -11.56
CA TRP A 258 -3.65 -0.15 -11.87
C TRP A 258 -4.83 0.33 -12.71
N LYS A 259 -5.17 -0.44 -13.77
CA LYS A 259 -6.35 -0.21 -14.59
C LYS A 259 -7.56 -0.86 -13.93
N PHE A 260 -8.76 -0.40 -14.29
CA PHE A 260 -9.99 -0.99 -13.76
C PHE A 260 -10.40 -2.20 -14.61
N MET A 261 -10.35 -3.39 -14.03
CA MET A 261 -10.80 -4.61 -14.69
C MET A 261 -12.31 -4.62 -14.82
N ASP A 262 -12.83 -5.21 -15.89
CA ASP A 262 -14.27 -5.36 -16.12
C ASP A 262 -14.85 -6.49 -15.26
N PRO A 263 -15.60 -6.18 -14.16
CA PRO A 263 -16.12 -7.20 -13.27
C PRO A 263 -17.28 -8.03 -13.85
N PHE A 264 -17.84 -7.61 -14.98
CA PHE A 264 -18.88 -8.32 -15.72
C PHE A 264 -18.31 -9.25 -16.79
N ASN A 265 -16.99 -9.25 -17.00
CA ASN A 265 -16.33 -10.17 -17.90
C ASN A 265 -16.13 -11.53 -17.22
N ASP A 266 -16.41 -12.63 -17.92
CA ASP A 266 -16.25 -13.99 -17.39
C ASP A 266 -14.83 -14.26 -16.88
N GLY A 267 -13.82 -13.67 -17.52
CA GLY A 267 -12.41 -13.74 -17.10
C GLY A 267 -12.16 -13.16 -15.71
N PHE A 268 -12.99 -12.22 -15.23
CA PHE A 268 -12.88 -11.69 -13.87
C PHE A 268 -13.18 -12.77 -12.83
N ALA A 269 -14.35 -13.43 -12.94
CA ALA A 269 -14.74 -14.48 -12.01
C ALA A 269 -13.77 -15.66 -12.07
N GLU A 270 -13.31 -16.03 -13.25
CA GLU A 270 -12.30 -17.09 -13.42
C GLU A 270 -10.96 -16.72 -12.77
N SER A 271 -10.49 -15.48 -12.93
CA SER A 271 -9.29 -15.00 -12.27
C SER A 271 -9.42 -15.02 -10.74
N VAL A 272 -10.53 -14.57 -10.19
CA VAL A 272 -10.82 -14.67 -8.74
C VAL A 272 -10.74 -16.12 -8.28
N ARG A 273 -11.44 -17.03 -8.96
CA ARG A 273 -11.47 -18.45 -8.61
C ARG A 273 -10.07 -19.07 -8.64
N SER A 274 -9.30 -18.87 -9.71
CA SER A 274 -7.95 -19.40 -9.83
C SER A 274 -7.01 -18.89 -8.76
N GLN A 275 -7.09 -17.60 -8.44
CA GLN A 275 -6.30 -16.97 -7.38
C GLN A 275 -6.64 -17.54 -5.99
N LEU A 276 -7.92 -17.79 -5.70
CA LEU A 276 -8.36 -18.37 -4.43
C LEU A 276 -7.93 -19.86 -4.34
N VAL A 277 -8.10 -20.64 -5.41
CA VAL A 277 -7.64 -22.04 -5.44
C VAL A 277 -6.14 -22.14 -5.17
N ALA A 278 -5.34 -21.24 -5.75
CA ALA A 278 -3.89 -21.17 -5.48
C ALA A 278 -3.55 -20.80 -4.02
N ARG A 279 -4.51 -20.33 -3.25
CA ARG A 279 -4.39 -19.91 -1.85
C ARG A 279 -5.19 -20.76 -0.88
N LYS A 280 -5.32 -22.06 -1.19
CA LYS A 280 -6.13 -22.98 -0.38
C LYS A 280 -5.76 -22.94 1.12
N ARG A 281 -4.46 -22.86 1.45
CA ARG A 281 -4.01 -22.76 2.84
C ARG A 281 -4.60 -21.53 3.55
N GLN A 282 -4.60 -20.38 2.88
CA GLN A 282 -5.11 -19.12 3.45
C GLN A 282 -6.65 -19.10 3.52
N LEU A 283 -7.34 -19.84 2.64
CA LEU A 283 -8.81 -19.95 2.70
C LEU A 283 -9.28 -20.69 3.94
N ASP A 284 -8.53 -21.71 4.37
CA ASP A 284 -8.86 -22.53 5.54
C ASP A 284 -8.18 -22.01 6.82
N ASP A 285 -7.40 -20.93 6.74
CA ASP A 285 -6.63 -20.39 7.84
C ASP A 285 -7.47 -19.45 8.73
N PRO A 286 -7.73 -19.79 10.00
CA PRO A 286 -8.46 -18.92 10.91
C PRO A 286 -7.74 -17.60 11.23
N TRP A 287 -6.43 -17.49 10.93
CA TRP A 287 -5.69 -16.25 11.08
C TRP A 287 -5.84 -15.30 9.88
N CYS A 288 -6.39 -15.77 8.76
CA CYS A 288 -6.68 -14.93 7.61
C CYS A 288 -7.95 -14.12 7.83
N LEU A 289 -7.81 -12.80 7.98
CA LEU A 289 -8.94 -11.85 8.13
C LEU A 289 -9.76 -11.76 6.86
N GLY A 290 -9.13 -11.87 5.70
CA GLY A 290 -9.76 -11.74 4.39
C GLY A 290 -8.78 -11.30 3.31
N TYR A 291 -9.33 -10.94 2.15
CA TYR A 291 -8.57 -10.63 0.96
C TYR A 291 -8.82 -9.21 0.48
N PHE A 292 -7.75 -8.52 0.12
CA PHE A 292 -7.85 -7.36 -0.77
C PHE A 292 -7.91 -7.85 -2.21
N VAL A 293 -8.84 -7.30 -2.97
CA VAL A 293 -8.97 -7.56 -4.42
C VAL A 293 -8.28 -6.40 -5.13
N ASP A 294 -7.17 -6.69 -5.80
CA ASP A 294 -6.28 -5.71 -6.41
C ASP A 294 -5.67 -4.70 -5.40
N ASN A 295 -5.01 -3.66 -5.89
CA ASN A 295 -4.41 -2.61 -5.09
C ASN A 295 -4.41 -1.28 -5.86
N GLU A 296 -4.82 -0.20 -5.19
CA GLU A 296 -4.76 1.16 -5.74
C GLU A 296 -5.38 1.29 -7.13
N ILE A 297 -6.53 0.65 -7.34
CA ILE A 297 -7.27 0.75 -8.59
C ILE A 297 -7.66 2.22 -8.81
N LYS A 298 -7.52 2.71 -10.03
CA LYS A 298 -7.90 4.09 -10.33
C LYS A 298 -9.42 4.23 -10.41
N TRP A 299 -10.02 4.65 -9.33
CA TRP A 299 -11.45 4.97 -9.26
C TRP A 299 -11.78 6.29 -9.96
N GLY A 300 -10.81 7.22 -10.03
CA GLY A 300 -11.01 8.57 -10.56
C GLY A 300 -11.87 9.45 -9.65
N ASP A 301 -12.53 10.41 -10.27
CA ASP A 301 -13.60 11.19 -9.63
C ASP A 301 -14.95 10.46 -9.70
N THR A 302 -16.01 11.10 -9.23
CA THR A 302 -17.36 10.51 -9.17
C THR A 302 -17.93 10.08 -10.52
N GLU A 303 -17.45 10.63 -11.63
CA GLU A 303 -17.94 10.39 -12.98
C GLU A 303 -17.02 9.49 -13.82
N TYR A 304 -15.78 9.30 -13.39
CA TYR A 304 -14.73 8.70 -14.22
C TYR A 304 -15.09 7.31 -14.76
N LEU A 305 -15.46 6.38 -13.87
CA LEU A 305 -15.79 5.01 -14.27
C LEU A 305 -17.07 4.96 -15.13
N ALA A 306 -18.08 5.71 -14.76
CA ALA A 306 -19.30 5.81 -15.53
C ALA A 306 -19.04 6.35 -16.94
N SER A 307 -18.25 7.42 -17.06
CA SER A 307 -17.85 8.00 -18.33
C SER A 307 -17.04 7.02 -19.19
N CYS A 308 -16.05 6.34 -18.62
CA CYS A 308 -15.28 5.32 -19.34
C CYS A 308 -16.20 4.18 -19.83
N THR A 309 -17.10 3.71 -18.96
CA THR A 309 -18.04 2.63 -19.30
C THR A 309 -18.99 3.03 -20.44
N ILE A 310 -19.55 4.24 -20.40
CA ILE A 310 -20.44 4.74 -21.46
C ILE A 310 -19.72 4.92 -22.80
N MET A 311 -18.45 5.32 -22.76
CA MET A 311 -17.64 5.49 -23.97
C MET A 311 -17.00 4.18 -24.46
N ALA A 312 -17.07 3.11 -23.68
CA ALA A 312 -16.52 1.81 -24.09
C ALA A 312 -17.27 1.22 -25.31
N PRO A 313 -16.70 0.21 -26.01
CA PRO A 313 -17.39 -0.48 -27.09
C PRO A 313 -18.74 -1.10 -26.65
N ALA A 314 -19.68 -1.23 -27.58
CA ALA A 314 -20.96 -1.91 -27.34
C ALA A 314 -20.79 -3.36 -26.83
N THR A 315 -19.65 -3.99 -27.17
CA THR A 315 -19.30 -5.35 -26.73
C THR A 315 -18.73 -5.43 -25.32
N GLN A 316 -18.42 -4.29 -24.70
CA GLN A 316 -17.87 -4.24 -23.32
C GLN A 316 -18.94 -4.72 -22.33
N LYS A 317 -18.64 -5.75 -21.57
CA LYS A 317 -19.60 -6.36 -20.64
C LYS A 317 -20.09 -5.39 -19.57
N ALA A 318 -19.20 -4.57 -19.01
CA ALA A 318 -19.60 -3.52 -18.07
C ALA A 318 -20.60 -2.53 -18.68
N LYS A 319 -20.43 -2.16 -19.97
CA LYS A 319 -21.35 -1.27 -20.65
C LYS A 319 -22.73 -1.91 -20.88
N ILE A 320 -22.73 -3.16 -21.31
CA ILE A 320 -23.97 -3.93 -21.47
C ILE A 320 -24.74 -3.97 -20.14
N ALA A 321 -24.07 -4.38 -19.07
CA ALA A 321 -24.67 -4.42 -17.73
C ALA A 321 -25.17 -3.05 -17.26
N MET A 322 -24.43 -1.97 -17.54
CA MET A 322 -24.85 -0.60 -17.21
C MET A 322 -26.09 -0.19 -17.99
N VAL A 323 -26.15 -0.45 -19.29
CA VAL A 323 -27.32 -0.13 -20.12
C VAL A 323 -28.53 -0.92 -19.66
N ASP A 324 -28.37 -2.20 -19.32
CA ASP A 324 -29.49 -3.02 -18.82
C ASP A 324 -29.98 -2.53 -17.45
N TRP A 325 -29.09 -2.11 -16.56
CA TRP A 325 -29.49 -1.47 -15.32
C TRP A 325 -30.23 -0.15 -15.54
N LEU A 326 -29.78 0.67 -16.50
CA LEU A 326 -30.47 1.91 -16.89
C LEU A 326 -31.87 1.64 -17.49
N LYS A 327 -32.01 0.60 -18.31
CA LYS A 327 -33.36 0.14 -18.81
C LYS A 327 -34.30 -0.17 -17.65
N GLY A 328 -33.83 -0.92 -16.67
CA GLY A 328 -34.60 -1.23 -15.46
C GLY A 328 -34.99 0.02 -14.65
N ARG A 329 -34.07 1.00 -14.52
CA ARG A 329 -34.30 2.22 -13.75
C ARG A 329 -35.22 3.23 -14.44
N TYR A 330 -34.98 3.49 -15.73
CA TYR A 330 -35.72 4.52 -16.49
C TYR A 330 -36.89 3.97 -17.28
N GLN A 331 -36.91 2.66 -17.57
CA GLN A 331 -37.90 1.94 -18.34
C GLN A 331 -38.05 2.40 -19.81
N ASP A 332 -37.95 3.70 -20.06
CA ASP A 332 -38.09 4.36 -21.35
C ASP A 332 -36.87 5.24 -21.63
N ILE A 333 -36.37 5.20 -22.88
CA ILE A 333 -35.21 6.00 -23.31
C ILE A 333 -35.49 7.51 -23.23
N GLN A 334 -36.75 7.94 -23.43
CA GLN A 334 -37.14 9.34 -23.33
C GLN A 334 -37.02 9.86 -21.89
N ARG A 335 -37.34 9.03 -20.90
CA ARG A 335 -37.15 9.39 -19.49
C ARG A 335 -35.68 9.54 -19.16
N LEU A 336 -34.81 8.66 -19.67
CA LEU A 336 -33.36 8.81 -19.54
C LEU A 336 -32.91 10.08 -20.23
N ASN A 337 -33.32 10.34 -21.47
CA ASN A 337 -32.97 11.54 -22.21
C ASN A 337 -33.35 12.82 -21.46
N GLY A 338 -34.56 12.85 -20.87
CA GLY A 338 -35.01 13.98 -20.06
C GLY A 338 -34.12 14.22 -18.82
N ALA A 339 -33.76 13.14 -18.13
CA ALA A 339 -32.90 13.20 -16.94
C ALA A 339 -31.46 13.59 -17.28
N TRP A 340 -30.90 13.06 -18.36
CA TRP A 340 -29.49 13.28 -18.76
C TRP A 340 -29.33 14.43 -19.78
N LYS A 341 -30.40 15.07 -20.19
CA LYS A 341 -30.42 16.11 -21.25
C LYS A 341 -29.73 15.64 -22.53
N THR A 342 -30.11 14.42 -22.96
CA THR A 342 -29.62 13.75 -24.17
C THR A 342 -30.72 13.49 -25.16
N SER A 343 -30.39 12.93 -26.35
CA SER A 343 -31.35 12.69 -27.42
C SER A 343 -31.15 11.33 -28.10
N PHE A 344 -30.87 10.28 -27.32
CA PHE A 344 -30.73 8.92 -27.86
C PHE A 344 -32.04 8.44 -28.44
N SER A 345 -32.00 7.89 -29.68
CA SER A 345 -33.19 7.38 -30.37
C SER A 345 -33.70 6.05 -29.77
N SER A 346 -32.77 5.28 -29.17
CA SER A 346 -33.07 3.97 -28.57
C SER A 346 -32.02 3.58 -27.54
N TRP A 347 -32.27 2.50 -26.80
CA TRP A 347 -31.31 1.87 -25.93
C TRP A 347 -30.07 1.33 -26.69
N ASP A 348 -30.28 0.87 -27.92
CA ASP A 348 -29.21 0.41 -28.79
C ASP A 348 -28.31 1.59 -29.24
N ALA A 349 -28.90 2.76 -29.51
CA ALA A 349 -28.16 3.97 -29.79
C ALA A 349 -27.28 4.40 -28.57
N LEU A 350 -27.77 4.24 -27.35
CA LEU A 350 -26.97 4.45 -26.14
C LEU A 350 -25.86 3.40 -26.02
N LEU A 351 -26.16 2.13 -26.31
CA LEU A 351 -25.15 1.05 -26.26
C LEU A 351 -24.04 1.28 -27.28
N GLU A 352 -24.35 1.78 -28.48
CA GLU A 352 -23.37 2.09 -29.53
C GLU A 352 -22.62 3.42 -29.30
N ASN A 353 -23.07 4.25 -28.36
CA ASN A 353 -22.44 5.55 -28.11
C ASN A 353 -21.00 5.42 -27.65
N ARG A 354 -20.10 6.17 -28.30
CA ARG A 354 -18.67 6.25 -27.95
C ARG A 354 -18.25 7.64 -27.42
N ASN A 355 -19.23 8.53 -27.27
CA ASN A 355 -18.99 9.89 -26.86
C ASN A 355 -19.31 10.07 -25.37
N ARG A 356 -18.64 11.05 -24.76
CA ARG A 356 -18.96 11.45 -23.40
C ARG A 356 -20.39 11.98 -23.33
N VAL A 357 -21.12 11.52 -22.34
CA VAL A 357 -22.44 12.05 -21.98
C VAL A 357 -22.22 13.23 -21.01
N PRO A 358 -22.91 14.38 -21.20
CA PRO A 358 -22.82 15.48 -20.26
C PRO A 358 -23.14 15.03 -18.83
N ALA A 359 -22.39 15.54 -17.86
CA ALA A 359 -22.76 15.42 -16.46
C ALA A 359 -24.01 16.27 -16.22
N SER A 360 -25.04 15.68 -15.65
CA SER A 360 -26.29 16.39 -15.29
C SER A 360 -26.12 17.24 -14.06
#